data_34dd0c93839a35da92d08b016255a840
#
_entry.id   34dd0c93839a35da92d08b016255a840
#
_cell.length_a   1.000
_cell.length_b   1.000
_cell.length_c   1.000
_cell.angle_alpha   90.00
_cell.angle_beta   90.00
_cell.angle_gamma   90.00
#
_symmetry.space_group_name_H-M   'P 1'
#
loop_
_entity.id
_entity.type
_entity.pdbx_description
1 polymer ?
#
loop_
_entity_poly.entity_id
_entity_poly.type
_entity_poly.pdbx_seq_one_letter_code
_entity_poly.pdbx_strand_id
1 'polypeptide(L)'
;PNGCSDTLNVIIENIITQADDTICQKSNAYILNYSPVNGYWSYLPNLPLQTSNCANAITSFPYSDNFELGLTNWTNDPLNDFNWVVNAGGTPSGGTGPNSAYEGVNYVYTEASGNNNPFKRAGIISPCLNLSEYSSPVLHFWYHKYGNKQGSFAVDISDDNGITWTMDYWYKNGDLGNQWLEAMINLSPFNTSSIMVRLRVITGDGSKSDVAVDMLSFLGGPVTPTGVFLPIAADSGLHTLIYNIQGCTDTVNISVKPIDAGSDMDVCPTQNPFNLVGIPVGGSWTGTHIINRLNGLFN
;
A
#
# COMPACT_ATOMS: atom_id res chain seq x y z
N PRO A 1 -19.46 18.46 57.15
CA PRO A 1 -18.90 18.13 55.85
C PRO A 1 -18.16 16.82 55.98
N ASN A 2 -18.79 15.74 55.53
CA ASN A 2 -18.20 14.41 55.49
C ASN A 2 -17.16 14.45 54.38
N GLY A 3 -15.87 14.40 54.76
CA GLY A 3 -14.77 14.38 53.84
C GLY A 3 -14.69 13.06 53.09
N CYS A 4 -15.38 12.97 51.97
CA CYS A 4 -15.04 11.96 50.96
C CYS A 4 -13.85 12.54 50.18
N SER A 5 -12.71 11.85 50.25
CA SER A 5 -11.53 12.09 49.38
C SER A 5 -11.50 11.04 48.33
N ASP A 6 -11.38 11.44 47.09
CA ASP A 6 -11.07 10.55 45.97
C ASP A 6 -9.62 10.82 45.54
N THR A 7 -8.92 9.79 45.16
CA THR A 7 -7.53 9.86 44.70
C THR A 7 -7.42 9.43 43.25
N LEU A 8 -6.99 10.35 42.40
CA LEU A 8 -6.63 10.06 41.02
C LEU A 8 -5.14 9.70 40.94
N ASN A 9 -4.85 8.50 40.48
CA ASN A 9 -3.47 8.13 40.14
C ASN A 9 -3.18 8.53 38.70
N VAL A 10 -2.23 9.43 38.51
CA VAL A 10 -1.72 9.81 37.18
C VAL A 10 -0.41 9.05 36.97
N ILE A 11 -0.41 8.16 35.99
CA ILE A 11 0.81 7.47 35.55
C ILE A 11 1.38 8.26 34.40
N ILE A 12 2.64 8.67 34.52
CA ILE A 12 3.41 9.30 33.45
C ILE A 12 4.26 8.21 32.84
N GLU A 13 3.95 7.80 31.60
CA GLU A 13 4.76 6.87 30.83
C GLU A 13 5.64 7.65 29.86
N ASN A 14 6.91 7.28 29.76
CA ASN A 14 7.78 7.81 28.73
C ASN A 14 7.50 7.11 27.41
N ILE A 15 7.25 7.90 26.36
CA ILE A 15 7.24 7.37 25.00
C ILE A 15 8.68 7.23 24.56
N ILE A 16 9.03 6.07 24.05
CA ILE A 16 10.35 5.75 23.51
C ILE A 16 10.18 5.13 22.14
N THR A 17 10.72 5.79 21.12
CA THR A 17 10.91 5.21 19.79
C THR A 17 12.37 4.76 19.66
N GLN A 18 12.66 4.00 18.62
CA GLN A 18 14.05 3.68 18.27
C GLN A 18 14.80 4.92 17.84
N ALA A 19 16.14 4.83 17.81
CA ALA A 19 16.99 5.87 17.24
C ALA A 19 16.76 5.98 15.72
N ASP A 20 17.06 7.16 15.16
CA ASP A 20 17.07 7.41 13.72
C ASP A 20 17.91 6.36 12.99
N ASP A 21 17.47 5.93 11.81
CA ASP A 21 18.12 4.87 11.05
C ASP A 21 18.22 5.20 9.55
N THR A 22 19.05 4.43 8.85
CA THR A 22 19.26 4.56 7.41
C THR A 22 19.11 3.20 6.76
N ILE A 23 18.17 3.07 5.83
CA ILE A 23 17.84 1.83 5.15
C ILE A 23 17.85 1.99 3.62
N CYS A 24 17.97 0.89 2.90
CA CYS A 24 17.93 0.89 1.44
C CYS A 24 16.50 0.82 0.92
N GLN A 25 16.18 1.55 -0.14
CA GLN A 25 14.84 1.62 -0.74
C GLN A 25 14.28 0.24 -1.14
N LYS A 26 15.13 -0.69 -1.58
CA LYS A 26 14.73 -2.06 -1.98
C LYS A 26 14.83 -3.07 -0.83
N SER A 27 14.98 -2.62 0.41
CA SER A 27 14.98 -3.50 1.58
C SER A 27 13.60 -4.10 1.82
N ASN A 28 13.59 -5.24 2.53
CA ASN A 28 12.35 -5.81 3.07
C ASN A 28 11.70 -4.83 4.05
N ALA A 29 10.44 -5.10 4.39
CA ALA A 29 9.72 -4.36 5.42
C ALA A 29 10.55 -4.23 6.72
N TYR A 30 10.59 -3.06 7.31
CA TYR A 30 11.38 -2.72 8.48
C TYR A 30 10.45 -2.50 9.67
N ILE A 31 10.64 -3.28 10.72
CA ILE A 31 9.80 -3.21 11.93
C ILE A 31 10.36 -2.15 12.88
N LEU A 32 9.52 -1.16 13.23
CA LEU A 32 9.85 -0.09 14.16
C LEU A 32 9.68 -0.57 15.62
N ASN A 33 10.66 -0.25 16.46
CA ASN A 33 10.60 -0.52 17.90
C ASN A 33 10.06 0.69 18.65
N TYR A 34 9.14 0.45 19.60
CA TYR A 34 8.48 1.51 20.36
C TYR A 34 7.94 1.00 21.70
N SER A 35 7.78 1.90 22.64
CA SER A 35 7.17 1.63 23.94
C SER A 35 6.46 2.88 24.45
N PRO A 36 5.27 2.77 25.06
CA PRO A 36 4.43 1.56 25.21
C PRO A 36 3.78 1.12 23.90
N VAL A 37 3.34 -0.16 23.83
CA VAL A 37 2.90 -0.81 22.58
C VAL A 37 1.44 -0.51 22.13
N ASN A 38 0.69 0.30 22.86
CA ASN A 38 -0.74 0.54 22.60
C ASN A 38 -1.01 1.80 21.76
N GLY A 39 0.00 2.33 21.09
CA GLY A 39 -0.11 3.46 20.20
C GLY A 39 -0.18 3.04 18.73
N TYR A 40 -0.12 4.02 17.86
CA TYR A 40 -0.06 3.80 16.41
C TYR A 40 0.98 4.71 15.75
N TRP A 41 1.51 4.27 14.62
CA TRP A 41 2.42 5.04 13.79
C TRP A 41 1.68 5.83 12.72
N SER A 42 2.16 7.02 12.45
CA SER A 42 1.71 7.88 11.36
C SER A 42 2.88 8.58 10.69
N TYR A 43 2.63 9.21 9.56
CA TYR A 43 3.62 9.96 8.80
C TYR A 43 3.39 11.45 9.01
N LEU A 44 4.48 12.21 9.21
CA LEU A 44 4.38 13.66 9.39
C LEU A 44 4.06 14.34 8.06
N PRO A 45 2.97 15.11 7.96
CA PRO A 45 2.72 15.97 6.81
C PRO A 45 3.88 16.95 6.61
N ASN A 46 4.38 17.07 5.38
CA ASN A 46 5.53 17.90 5.07
C ASN A 46 5.30 18.89 3.91
N LEU A 47 4.07 18.96 3.41
CA LEU A 47 3.64 19.87 2.37
C LEU A 47 2.44 20.71 2.84
N PRO A 48 2.21 21.91 2.27
CA PRO A 48 1.02 22.70 2.59
C PRO A 48 -0.27 22.03 2.11
N LEU A 49 -1.28 21.99 2.98
CA LEU A 49 -2.62 21.50 2.63
C LEU A 49 -3.23 22.37 1.53
N GLN A 50 -3.70 21.75 0.45
CA GLN A 50 -4.42 22.39 -0.65
C GLN A 50 -5.92 22.17 -0.52
N THR A 51 -6.70 23.11 -1.04
CA THR A 51 -8.17 22.96 -1.13
C THR A 51 -8.54 21.83 -2.08
N SER A 52 -9.42 20.93 -1.64
CA SER A 52 -9.97 19.87 -2.48
C SER A 52 -11.17 20.36 -3.27
N ASN A 53 -11.31 19.85 -4.51
CA ASN A 53 -12.52 20.02 -5.33
C ASN A 53 -13.64 19.03 -4.95
N CYS A 54 -13.36 18.08 -4.05
CA CYS A 54 -14.34 17.12 -3.58
C CYS A 54 -15.03 17.63 -2.30
N ALA A 55 -16.33 17.48 -2.23
CA ALA A 55 -17.02 17.65 -0.97
C ALA A 55 -16.60 16.53 0.01
N ASN A 56 -16.26 16.89 1.25
CA ASN A 56 -15.90 15.97 2.32
C ASN A 56 -14.68 15.06 1.99
N ALA A 57 -13.66 15.60 1.35
CA ALA A 57 -12.42 14.89 1.14
C ALA A 57 -11.79 14.47 2.47
N ILE A 58 -11.28 13.24 2.53
CA ILE A 58 -10.50 12.75 3.67
C ILE A 58 -9.14 13.46 3.66
N THR A 59 -8.76 14.07 4.77
CA THR A 59 -7.54 14.87 4.93
C THR A 59 -6.61 14.30 6.01
N SER A 60 -7.09 13.36 6.83
CA SER A 60 -6.30 12.77 7.92
C SER A 60 -5.95 11.32 7.60
N PHE A 61 -4.68 10.98 7.71
CA PHE A 61 -4.13 9.66 7.42
C PHE A 61 -3.32 9.12 8.62
N PRO A 62 -3.33 7.81 8.89
CA PRO A 62 -3.91 6.76 8.04
C PRO A 62 -5.45 6.79 8.02
N TYR A 63 -6.03 6.56 6.86
CA TYR A 63 -7.44 6.24 6.69
C TYR A 63 -7.56 4.77 6.29
N SER A 64 -8.33 3.99 7.03
CA SER A 64 -8.45 2.55 6.81
C SER A 64 -9.91 2.12 6.69
N ASP A 65 -10.14 1.09 5.90
CA ASP A 65 -11.41 0.39 5.78
C ASP A 65 -11.15 -1.13 5.79
N ASN A 66 -11.64 -1.80 6.82
CA ASN A 66 -11.55 -3.26 6.97
C ASN A 66 -12.85 -3.97 6.55
N PHE A 67 -13.81 -3.23 5.99
CA PHE A 67 -15.08 -3.72 5.48
C PHE A 67 -15.99 -4.44 6.50
N GLU A 68 -15.67 -4.43 7.79
CA GLU A 68 -16.50 -5.04 8.83
C GLU A 68 -17.89 -4.43 8.93
N LEU A 69 -18.03 -3.15 8.58
CA LEU A 69 -19.29 -2.42 8.51
C LEU A 69 -19.90 -2.35 7.11
N GLY A 70 -19.33 -3.09 6.15
CA GLY A 70 -19.77 -3.09 4.75
C GLY A 70 -19.07 -2.04 3.88
N LEU A 71 -19.65 -1.74 2.72
CA LEU A 71 -19.15 -0.74 1.76
C LEU A 71 -19.58 0.68 2.15
N THR A 72 -19.31 1.13 3.37
CA THR A 72 -19.86 2.37 3.94
C THR A 72 -19.40 3.63 3.20
N ASN A 73 -18.15 3.67 2.77
CA ASN A 73 -17.52 4.84 2.12
C ASN A 73 -17.13 4.58 0.67
N TRP A 74 -17.21 3.35 0.23
CA TRP A 74 -16.90 2.94 -1.14
C TRP A 74 -18.17 2.84 -1.97
N THR A 75 -18.09 3.22 -3.23
CA THR A 75 -19.23 3.16 -4.15
C THR A 75 -18.92 2.26 -5.33
N ASN A 76 -19.88 1.41 -5.71
CA ASN A 76 -19.77 0.65 -6.95
C ASN A 76 -19.75 1.61 -8.15
N ASP A 77 -18.84 1.39 -9.08
CA ASP A 77 -18.69 2.21 -10.29
C ASP A 77 -19.98 2.09 -11.14
N PRO A 78 -20.60 3.20 -11.57
CA PRO A 78 -21.82 3.18 -12.38
C PRO A 78 -21.64 2.51 -13.76
N LEU A 79 -20.40 2.29 -14.19
CA LEU A 79 -20.08 1.60 -15.45
C LEU A 79 -19.87 0.08 -15.26
N ASN A 80 -20.24 -0.48 -14.13
CA ASN A 80 -20.13 -1.90 -13.85
C ASN A 80 -21.11 -2.76 -14.63
N ASP A 81 -20.68 -3.97 -15.06
CA ASP A 81 -21.58 -5.05 -15.45
C ASP A 81 -22.19 -5.73 -14.23
N PHE A 82 -21.45 -5.80 -13.10
CA PHE A 82 -21.89 -6.34 -11.81
C PHE A 82 -21.09 -5.70 -10.67
N ASN A 83 -21.57 -5.83 -9.44
CA ASN A 83 -21.04 -5.08 -8.30
C ASN A 83 -20.10 -5.89 -7.41
N TRP A 84 -19.19 -5.18 -6.76
CA TRP A 84 -18.53 -5.67 -5.56
C TRP A 84 -19.53 -5.80 -4.43
N VAL A 85 -19.38 -6.84 -3.63
CA VAL A 85 -20.24 -7.12 -2.48
C VAL A 85 -19.42 -7.54 -1.26
N VAL A 86 -19.99 -7.37 -0.07
CA VAL A 86 -19.39 -7.85 1.18
C VAL A 86 -19.70 -9.34 1.37
N ASN A 87 -18.75 -10.09 1.87
CA ASN A 87 -18.90 -11.50 2.20
C ASN A 87 -18.19 -11.86 3.51
N ALA A 88 -18.64 -12.93 4.11
CA ALA A 88 -18.03 -13.57 5.29
C ALA A 88 -17.80 -15.05 5.01
N GLY A 89 -16.69 -15.60 5.43
CA GLY A 89 -16.34 -17.00 5.13
C GLY A 89 -15.84 -17.21 3.71
N GLY A 90 -16.10 -18.37 3.11
CA GLY A 90 -15.68 -18.69 1.74
C GLY A 90 -16.61 -18.11 0.68
N THR A 91 -16.09 -17.89 -0.55
CA THR A 91 -16.94 -17.53 -1.70
C THR A 91 -17.80 -18.70 -2.12
N PRO A 92 -18.99 -18.45 -2.73
CA PRO A 92 -19.94 -19.51 -3.09
C PRO A 92 -19.39 -20.55 -4.07
N SER A 93 -18.51 -20.14 -4.98
CA SER A 93 -17.94 -21.01 -6.01
C SER A 93 -16.70 -21.74 -5.54
N GLY A 94 -16.67 -23.07 -5.58
CA GLY A 94 -15.49 -23.85 -5.19
C GLY A 94 -14.32 -23.68 -6.17
N GLY A 95 -13.09 -23.53 -5.63
CA GLY A 95 -11.87 -23.42 -6.40
C GLY A 95 -11.61 -22.02 -6.95
N THR A 96 -12.16 -20.99 -6.30
CA THR A 96 -11.92 -19.57 -6.52
C THR A 96 -12.18 -18.80 -5.24
N GLY A 97 -11.66 -17.58 -5.13
CA GLY A 97 -11.81 -16.73 -3.96
C GLY A 97 -11.18 -17.28 -2.66
N PRO A 98 -11.21 -16.52 -1.57
CA PRO A 98 -10.71 -16.93 -0.26
C PRO A 98 -11.68 -17.86 0.48
N ASN A 99 -11.17 -18.57 1.50
CA ASN A 99 -11.98 -19.36 2.43
C ASN A 99 -12.47 -18.55 3.64
N SER A 100 -11.87 -17.40 3.90
CA SER A 100 -12.20 -16.46 4.98
C SER A 100 -11.61 -15.08 4.69
N ALA A 101 -12.03 -14.07 5.45
CA ALA A 101 -11.38 -12.76 5.48
C ALA A 101 -9.87 -12.90 5.80
N TYR A 102 -9.10 -11.89 5.41
CA TYR A 102 -7.70 -11.76 5.86
C TYR A 102 -7.66 -11.43 7.36
N GLU A 103 -8.50 -10.46 7.77
CA GLU A 103 -8.65 -10.04 9.16
C GLU A 103 -10.14 -9.89 9.49
N GLY A 104 -10.51 -10.12 10.74
CA GLY A 104 -11.90 -10.01 11.17
C GLY A 104 -12.83 -11.09 10.59
N VAL A 105 -13.99 -10.67 10.10
CA VAL A 105 -15.05 -11.56 9.60
C VAL A 105 -15.39 -11.27 8.14
N ASN A 106 -15.45 -9.99 7.76
CA ASN A 106 -15.93 -9.52 6.47
C ASN A 106 -14.81 -9.07 5.56
N TYR A 107 -15.02 -9.20 4.27
CA TYR A 107 -14.18 -8.68 3.19
C TYR A 107 -15.06 -8.29 2.00
N VAL A 108 -14.53 -7.56 1.04
CA VAL A 108 -15.23 -7.28 -0.22
C VAL A 108 -14.71 -8.15 -1.34
N TYR A 109 -15.61 -8.58 -2.23
CA TYR A 109 -15.23 -9.41 -3.37
C TYR A 109 -16.13 -9.22 -4.58
N THR A 110 -15.69 -9.77 -5.72
CA THR A 110 -16.45 -9.89 -6.95
C THR A 110 -16.86 -11.35 -7.14
N GLU A 111 -18.17 -11.62 -7.25
CA GLU A 111 -18.72 -12.95 -7.54
C GLU A 111 -18.81 -13.17 -9.05
N ALA A 112 -17.92 -14.01 -9.59
CA ALA A 112 -17.81 -14.20 -11.03
C ALA A 112 -18.79 -15.21 -11.62
N SER A 113 -19.67 -15.85 -10.83
CA SER A 113 -20.56 -16.87 -11.35
C SER A 113 -21.79 -16.28 -12.07
N GLY A 114 -22.56 -17.15 -12.71
CA GLY A 114 -23.76 -16.77 -13.46
C GLY A 114 -23.43 -15.88 -14.67
N ASN A 115 -24.09 -14.73 -14.77
CA ASN A 115 -23.92 -13.77 -15.86
C ASN A 115 -22.71 -12.82 -15.67
N ASN A 116 -21.93 -12.98 -14.59
CA ASN A 116 -20.79 -12.13 -14.24
C ASN A 116 -19.48 -12.58 -14.91
N ASN A 117 -19.55 -13.47 -15.87
CA ASN A 117 -18.50 -13.88 -16.79
C ASN A 117 -19.11 -14.19 -18.17
N PRO A 118 -18.34 -14.29 -19.26
CA PRO A 118 -16.93 -13.93 -19.38
C PRO A 118 -16.69 -12.42 -19.53
N PHE A 119 -15.49 -11.99 -19.16
CA PHE A 119 -14.93 -10.63 -19.41
C PHE A 119 -15.83 -9.48 -18.91
N LYS A 120 -16.50 -9.68 -17.78
CA LYS A 120 -17.37 -8.71 -17.15
C LYS A 120 -16.57 -7.80 -16.21
N ARG A 121 -16.94 -6.53 -16.19
CA ARG A 121 -16.28 -5.49 -15.43
C ARG A 121 -17.00 -5.23 -14.10
N ALA A 122 -16.22 -5.17 -13.01
CA ALA A 122 -16.65 -4.69 -11.70
C ALA A 122 -15.62 -3.69 -11.15
N GLY A 123 -16.04 -2.50 -10.84
CA GLY A 123 -15.24 -1.45 -10.24
C GLY A 123 -15.85 -0.98 -8.93
N ILE A 124 -15.01 -0.63 -7.95
CA ILE A 124 -15.40 0.02 -6.70
C ILE A 124 -14.52 1.24 -6.52
N ILE A 125 -15.11 2.38 -6.16
CA ILE A 125 -14.45 3.69 -6.11
C ILE A 125 -14.37 4.15 -4.66
N SER A 126 -13.21 4.62 -4.23
CA SER A 126 -12.94 5.17 -2.90
C SER A 126 -13.69 6.47 -2.66
N PRO A 127 -13.85 6.89 -1.39
CA PRO A 127 -14.09 8.30 -1.10
C PRO A 127 -12.98 9.17 -1.69
N CYS A 128 -13.24 10.45 -1.84
CA CYS A 128 -12.22 11.40 -2.27
C CYS A 128 -11.21 11.64 -1.15
N LEU A 129 -9.93 11.70 -1.53
CA LEU A 129 -8.79 11.86 -0.63
C LEU A 129 -8.05 13.15 -0.96
N ASN A 130 -7.62 13.89 0.05
CA ASN A 130 -6.70 15.01 -0.11
C ASN A 130 -5.32 14.59 0.41
N LEU A 131 -4.44 14.22 -0.50
CA LEU A 131 -3.08 13.77 -0.21
C LEU A 131 -2.03 14.88 -0.33
N SER A 132 -2.45 16.14 -0.54
CA SER A 132 -1.55 17.24 -0.87
C SER A 132 -0.52 17.59 0.21
N GLU A 133 -0.78 17.27 1.47
CA GLU A 133 0.18 17.46 2.56
C GLU A 133 1.30 16.42 2.60
N TYR A 134 1.16 15.30 1.88
CA TYR A 134 2.04 14.14 2.01
C TYR A 134 2.87 13.93 0.75
N SER A 135 4.20 13.85 0.88
CA SER A 135 5.09 13.63 -0.28
C SER A 135 5.17 12.18 -0.72
N SER A 136 4.91 11.23 0.18
CA SER A 136 5.05 9.80 -0.08
C SER A 136 3.83 8.99 0.36
N PRO A 137 2.59 9.38 -0.02
CA PRO A 137 1.40 8.63 0.36
C PRO A 137 1.37 7.27 -0.31
N VAL A 138 0.79 6.28 0.39
CA VAL A 138 0.74 4.88 -0.04
C VAL A 138 -0.68 4.35 0.08
N LEU A 139 -1.14 3.60 -0.94
CA LEU A 139 -2.27 2.71 -0.84
C LEU A 139 -1.77 1.31 -0.47
N HIS A 140 -2.30 0.77 0.61
CA HIS A 140 -1.98 -0.55 1.14
C HIS A 140 -3.26 -1.38 1.28
N PHE A 141 -3.24 -2.64 0.83
CA PHE A 141 -4.36 -3.57 1.03
C PHE A 141 -3.92 -5.02 0.85
N TRP A 142 -4.72 -5.93 1.37
CA TRP A 142 -4.61 -7.36 1.09
C TRP A 142 -5.61 -7.76 0.03
N TYR A 143 -5.20 -8.64 -0.89
CA TYR A 143 -6.05 -9.14 -1.97
C TYR A 143 -5.88 -10.64 -2.18
N HIS A 144 -6.94 -11.28 -2.65
CA HIS A 144 -6.96 -12.70 -2.97
C HIS A 144 -7.41 -12.88 -4.42
N LYS A 145 -6.60 -13.59 -5.21
CA LYS A 145 -6.81 -13.76 -6.65
C LYS A 145 -6.46 -15.18 -7.05
N TYR A 146 -7.42 -16.09 -6.78
CA TYR A 146 -7.28 -17.53 -6.98
C TYR A 146 -8.37 -18.07 -7.88
N GLY A 147 -7.99 -18.98 -8.80
CA GLY A 147 -8.89 -19.73 -9.68
C GLY A 147 -8.36 -19.81 -11.10
N ASN A 148 -8.54 -20.95 -11.73
CA ASN A 148 -8.00 -21.25 -13.07
C ASN A 148 -8.68 -20.50 -14.24
N LYS A 149 -9.64 -19.64 -13.94
CA LYS A 149 -10.35 -18.76 -14.88
C LYS A 149 -10.19 -17.28 -14.55
N GLN A 150 -9.16 -16.94 -13.79
CA GLN A 150 -8.88 -15.56 -13.39
C GLN A 150 -8.61 -14.65 -14.59
N GLY A 151 -9.29 -13.50 -14.58
CA GLY A 151 -9.01 -12.39 -15.47
C GLY A 151 -8.01 -11.40 -14.88
N SER A 152 -8.31 -10.09 -14.93
CA SER A 152 -7.44 -9.05 -14.43
C SER A 152 -7.97 -8.37 -13.16
N PHE A 153 -7.06 -7.84 -12.36
CA PHE A 153 -7.32 -6.95 -11.24
C PHE A 153 -6.39 -5.75 -11.34
N ALA A 154 -6.93 -4.55 -11.31
CA ALA A 154 -6.21 -3.31 -11.49
C ALA A 154 -6.60 -2.27 -10.45
N VAL A 155 -5.66 -1.35 -10.18
CA VAL A 155 -5.91 -0.09 -9.49
C VAL A 155 -5.77 1.03 -10.50
N ASP A 156 -6.83 1.80 -10.65
CA ASP A 156 -6.86 3.02 -11.48
C ASP A 156 -6.90 4.24 -10.55
N ILE A 157 -6.21 5.32 -10.91
CA ILE A 157 -6.11 6.54 -10.12
C ILE A 157 -6.70 7.72 -10.89
N SER A 158 -7.49 8.53 -10.20
CA SER A 158 -7.94 9.83 -10.68
C SER A 158 -7.40 10.92 -9.76
N ASP A 159 -6.91 12.02 -10.32
CA ASP A 159 -6.47 13.22 -9.60
C ASP A 159 -7.37 14.44 -9.87
N ASP A 160 -8.51 14.22 -10.54
CA ASP A 160 -9.47 15.23 -10.95
C ASP A 160 -10.91 14.90 -10.50
N ASN A 161 -11.05 14.27 -9.34
CA ASN A 161 -12.35 13.90 -8.74
C ASN A 161 -13.16 12.88 -9.58
N GLY A 162 -12.48 11.94 -10.22
CA GLY A 162 -13.12 10.86 -10.98
C GLY A 162 -13.54 11.23 -12.41
N ILE A 163 -13.13 12.40 -12.92
CA ILE A 163 -13.44 12.82 -14.28
C ILE A 163 -12.60 12.02 -15.28
N THR A 164 -11.30 11.92 -15.05
CA THR A 164 -10.40 11.07 -15.84
C THR A 164 -9.65 10.07 -14.96
N TRP A 165 -9.13 9.01 -15.56
CA TRP A 165 -8.48 7.92 -14.84
C TRP A 165 -7.16 7.52 -15.51
N THR A 166 -6.09 7.50 -14.76
CA THR A 166 -4.88 6.75 -15.10
C THR A 166 -5.16 5.27 -14.89
N MET A 167 -5.38 4.56 -15.99
CA MET A 167 -5.77 3.15 -16.01
C MET A 167 -4.56 2.25 -15.74
N ASP A 168 -4.82 1.11 -15.07
CA ASP A 168 -3.83 0.04 -14.84
C ASP A 168 -2.56 0.53 -14.14
N TYR A 169 -2.66 1.55 -13.27
CA TYR A 169 -1.53 2.08 -12.52
C TYR A 169 -0.82 0.97 -11.70
N TRP A 170 -1.61 0.06 -11.18
CA TRP A 170 -1.15 -1.24 -10.67
C TRP A 170 -2.02 -2.32 -11.31
N TYR A 171 -1.42 -3.45 -11.69
CA TYR A 171 -2.09 -4.46 -12.48
C TYR A 171 -1.61 -5.87 -12.16
N LYS A 172 -2.55 -6.80 -12.04
CA LYS A 172 -2.32 -8.24 -11.89
C LYS A 172 -3.23 -9.01 -12.81
N ASN A 173 -2.71 -10.04 -13.46
CA ASN A 173 -3.46 -10.90 -14.36
C ASN A 173 -3.30 -12.38 -14.00
N GLY A 174 -4.30 -13.19 -14.31
CA GLY A 174 -4.29 -14.63 -14.09
C GLY A 174 -4.38 -15.07 -12.62
N ASP A 175 -4.20 -16.35 -12.39
CA ASP A 175 -4.24 -17.01 -11.08
C ASP A 175 -2.96 -16.72 -10.29
N LEU A 176 -3.09 -16.27 -9.06
CA LEU A 176 -1.97 -16.00 -8.14
C LEU A 176 -1.92 -16.96 -6.94
N GLY A 177 -2.71 -18.02 -6.99
CA GLY A 177 -2.77 -19.04 -5.95
C GLY A 177 -3.75 -18.74 -4.82
N ASN A 178 -4.08 -19.78 -4.04
CA ASN A 178 -5.04 -19.70 -2.94
C ASN A 178 -4.38 -19.13 -1.68
N GLN A 179 -4.10 -17.84 -1.69
CA GLN A 179 -3.51 -17.10 -0.59
C GLN A 179 -3.85 -15.62 -0.66
N TRP A 180 -3.92 -14.97 0.49
CA TRP A 180 -3.94 -13.53 0.57
C TRP A 180 -2.54 -12.97 0.24
N LEU A 181 -2.50 -11.96 -0.61
CA LEU A 181 -1.29 -11.27 -1.06
C LEU A 181 -1.39 -9.81 -0.66
N GLU A 182 -0.25 -9.23 -0.34
CA GLU A 182 -0.13 -7.83 0.02
C GLU A 182 0.12 -6.97 -1.22
N ALA A 183 -0.53 -5.80 -1.28
CA ALA A 183 -0.27 -4.77 -2.27
C ALA A 183 0.10 -3.46 -1.57
N MET A 184 1.18 -2.84 -2.01
CA MET A 184 1.63 -1.52 -1.59
C MET A 184 1.89 -0.69 -2.85
N ILE A 185 1.20 0.43 -2.97
CA ILE A 185 1.20 1.23 -4.19
C ILE A 185 1.57 2.66 -3.80
N ASN A 186 2.70 3.14 -4.32
CA ASN A 186 3.14 4.52 -4.12
C ASN A 186 2.20 5.47 -4.86
N LEU A 187 1.63 6.43 -4.14
CA LEU A 187 0.74 7.46 -4.68
C LEU A 187 1.41 8.83 -4.81
N SER A 188 2.74 8.94 -4.59
CA SER A 188 3.47 10.21 -4.70
C SER A 188 3.25 10.96 -6.03
N PRO A 189 3.13 10.27 -7.20
CA PRO A 189 2.84 10.96 -8.45
C PRO A 189 1.47 11.65 -8.49
N PHE A 190 0.59 11.32 -7.54
CA PHE A 190 -0.79 11.82 -7.46
C PHE A 190 -1.08 12.54 -6.13
N ASN A 191 -0.08 13.08 -5.44
CA ASN A 191 -0.24 13.75 -4.14
C ASN A 191 -0.95 15.11 -4.25
N THR A 192 -2.13 15.13 -4.85
CA THR A 192 -2.98 16.30 -5.04
C THR A 192 -4.15 16.32 -4.05
N SER A 193 -5.01 17.32 -4.17
CA SER A 193 -6.12 17.55 -3.25
C SER A 193 -7.41 16.80 -3.60
N SER A 194 -7.45 16.02 -4.68
CA SER A 194 -8.70 15.44 -5.22
C SER A 194 -8.49 14.03 -5.79
N ILE A 195 -7.89 13.16 -5.01
CA ILE A 195 -7.57 11.78 -5.43
C ILE A 195 -8.76 10.86 -5.22
N MET A 196 -9.04 10.04 -6.21
CA MET A 196 -9.91 8.87 -6.09
C MET A 196 -9.20 7.63 -6.62
N VAL A 197 -9.42 6.51 -5.95
CA VAL A 197 -8.89 5.21 -6.34
C VAL A 197 -10.04 4.31 -6.78
N ARG A 198 -9.84 3.58 -7.88
CA ARG A 198 -10.77 2.55 -8.31
C ARG A 198 -10.09 1.20 -8.33
N LEU A 199 -10.65 0.24 -7.59
CA LEU A 199 -10.30 -1.18 -7.70
C LEU A 199 -11.16 -1.77 -8.80
N ARG A 200 -10.53 -2.26 -9.87
CA ARG A 200 -11.24 -2.74 -11.06
C ARG A 200 -10.88 -4.17 -11.42
N VAL A 201 -11.88 -5.01 -11.52
CA VAL A 201 -11.77 -6.40 -11.98
C VAL A 201 -12.39 -6.52 -13.38
N ILE A 202 -11.74 -7.30 -14.24
CA ILE A 202 -12.34 -7.89 -15.42
C ILE A 202 -12.30 -9.40 -15.21
N THR A 203 -13.45 -10.07 -15.18
CA THR A 203 -13.51 -11.53 -15.01
C THR A 203 -12.87 -12.25 -16.18
N GLY A 204 -12.39 -13.46 -15.97
CA GLY A 204 -11.90 -14.30 -17.05
C GLY A 204 -13.04 -15.01 -17.80
N ASP A 205 -12.75 -16.13 -18.42
CA ASP A 205 -13.69 -16.86 -19.29
C ASP A 205 -14.59 -17.85 -18.53
N GLY A 206 -14.70 -17.74 -17.22
CA GLY A 206 -15.55 -18.62 -16.41
C GLY A 206 -15.69 -18.20 -14.96
N SER A 207 -16.52 -18.93 -14.20
CA SER A 207 -16.92 -18.61 -12.82
C SER A 207 -15.80 -18.68 -11.78
N LYS A 208 -14.66 -19.30 -12.09
CA LYS A 208 -13.51 -19.36 -11.17
C LYS A 208 -12.60 -18.15 -11.32
N SER A 209 -13.18 -16.96 -11.14
CA SER A 209 -12.55 -15.65 -11.35
C SER A 209 -12.87 -14.64 -10.25
N ASP A 210 -13.20 -15.11 -9.06
CA ASP A 210 -13.45 -14.23 -7.92
C ASP A 210 -12.17 -13.53 -7.48
N VAL A 211 -12.28 -12.23 -7.18
CA VAL A 211 -11.22 -11.42 -6.58
C VAL A 211 -11.75 -10.83 -5.28
N ALA A 212 -10.96 -10.89 -4.22
CA ALA A 212 -11.33 -10.33 -2.93
C ALA A 212 -10.28 -9.31 -2.46
N VAL A 213 -10.72 -8.35 -1.64
CA VAL A 213 -9.89 -7.32 -1.01
C VAL A 213 -10.30 -7.15 0.44
N ASP A 214 -9.29 -6.93 1.30
CA ASP A 214 -9.46 -6.72 2.73
C ASP A 214 -8.38 -5.79 3.27
N MET A 215 -8.60 -5.24 4.49
CA MET A 215 -7.62 -4.39 5.22
C MET A 215 -7.01 -3.28 4.35
N LEU A 216 -7.87 -2.52 3.68
CA LEU A 216 -7.43 -1.43 2.83
C LEU A 216 -7.11 -0.19 3.68
N SER A 217 -5.98 0.45 3.38
CA SER A 217 -5.53 1.65 4.07
C SER A 217 -4.90 2.64 3.08
N PHE A 218 -5.24 3.91 3.24
CA PHE A 218 -4.48 5.02 2.68
C PHE A 218 -3.58 5.57 3.78
N LEU A 219 -2.28 5.53 3.54
CA LEU A 219 -1.25 5.95 4.48
C LEU A 219 -0.70 7.30 4.04
N GLY A 220 -0.43 8.20 4.98
CA GLY A 220 0.24 9.48 4.69
C GLY A 220 1.71 9.30 4.28
N GLY A 221 2.28 8.13 4.53
CA GLY A 221 3.64 7.75 4.19
C GLY A 221 3.84 6.25 4.24
N PRO A 222 5.07 5.76 4.03
CA PRO A 222 5.38 4.35 3.90
C PRO A 222 5.49 3.63 5.25
N VAL A 223 4.56 3.87 6.17
CA VAL A 223 4.49 3.19 7.48
C VAL A 223 3.08 2.74 7.79
N THR A 224 2.92 1.49 8.23
CA THR A 224 1.63 0.99 8.71
C THR A 224 1.36 1.45 10.14
N PRO A 225 0.09 1.54 10.58
CA PRO A 225 -0.24 1.88 11.97
C PRO A 225 0.41 0.94 13.01
N THR A 226 0.70 -0.30 12.63
CA THR A 226 1.38 -1.30 13.47
C THR A 226 2.90 -1.17 13.51
N GLY A 227 3.47 -0.15 12.87
CA GLY A 227 4.90 0.13 12.92
C GLY A 227 5.76 -0.64 11.92
N VAL A 228 5.18 -1.11 10.83
CA VAL A 228 5.96 -1.68 9.71
C VAL A 228 6.27 -0.56 8.73
N PHE A 229 7.54 -0.21 8.57
CA PHE A 229 8.01 0.71 7.55
C PHE A 229 8.29 -0.04 6.25
N LEU A 230 7.92 0.56 5.12
CA LEU A 230 7.89 -0.08 3.81
C LEU A 230 8.87 0.63 2.85
N PRO A 231 10.17 0.28 2.87
CA PRO A 231 11.19 0.99 2.09
C PRO A 231 10.95 0.97 0.59
N ILE A 232 10.32 -0.08 0.07
CA ILE A 232 10.00 -0.21 -1.36
C ILE A 232 8.91 0.77 -1.81
N ALA A 233 8.04 1.20 -0.89
CA ALA A 233 6.99 2.17 -1.16
C ALA A 233 7.42 3.61 -0.81
N ALA A 234 8.60 3.77 -0.20
CA ALA A 234 9.16 5.05 0.16
C ALA A 234 10.00 5.63 -1.00
N ASP A 235 9.88 6.92 -1.24
CA ASP A 235 10.86 7.64 -2.07
C ASP A 235 12.22 7.70 -1.34
N SER A 236 13.29 7.93 -2.09
CA SER A 236 14.59 8.19 -1.45
C SER A 236 14.57 9.53 -0.73
N GLY A 237 15.13 9.57 0.47
CA GLY A 237 15.16 10.78 1.29
C GLY A 237 14.91 10.52 2.77
N LEU A 238 14.65 11.58 3.51
CA LEU A 238 14.37 11.54 4.94
C LEU A 238 12.87 11.45 5.18
N HIS A 239 12.44 10.44 5.94
CA HIS A 239 11.06 10.21 6.34
C HIS A 239 10.93 10.37 7.85
N THR A 240 10.12 11.33 8.29
CA THR A 240 9.80 11.52 9.71
C THR A 240 8.52 10.79 10.05
N LEU A 241 8.60 9.82 10.93
CA LEU A 241 7.49 9.02 11.42
C LEU A 241 7.13 9.46 12.83
N ILE A 242 5.84 9.41 13.17
CA ILE A 242 5.32 9.82 14.47
C ILE A 242 4.69 8.60 15.13
N TYR A 243 5.13 8.30 16.34
CA TYR A 243 4.42 7.37 17.20
C TYR A 243 3.45 8.14 18.10
N ASN A 244 2.18 7.72 18.12
CA ASN A 244 1.11 8.38 18.84
C ASN A 244 0.50 7.43 19.86
N ILE A 245 0.34 7.89 21.10
CA ILE A 245 -0.37 7.17 22.14
C ILE A 245 -1.06 8.15 23.09
N GLN A 246 -2.38 8.01 23.29
CA GLN A 246 -3.18 8.78 24.24
C GLN A 246 -2.94 10.32 24.20
N GLY A 247 -2.71 10.86 22.99
CA GLY A 247 -2.44 12.28 22.78
C GLY A 247 -0.98 12.73 23.01
N CYS A 248 -0.08 11.81 23.35
CA CYS A 248 1.36 12.06 23.38
C CYS A 248 2.01 11.54 22.10
N THR A 249 3.10 12.16 21.67
CA THR A 249 3.80 11.80 20.43
C THR A 249 5.30 11.75 20.62
N ASP A 250 5.97 10.88 19.88
CA ASP A 250 7.42 10.87 19.71
C ASP A 250 7.75 10.58 18.24
N THR A 251 8.95 10.92 17.77
CA THR A 251 9.31 10.85 16.36
C THR A 251 10.60 10.07 16.14
N VAL A 252 10.67 9.40 14.98
CA VAL A 252 11.88 8.78 14.46
C VAL A 252 12.09 9.17 13.00
N ASN A 253 13.33 9.39 12.60
CA ASN A 253 13.72 9.68 11.23
C ASN A 253 14.35 8.46 10.58
N ILE A 254 13.81 8.06 9.42
CA ILE A 254 14.35 6.99 8.59
C ILE A 254 14.88 7.59 7.29
N SER A 255 16.18 7.45 7.05
CA SER A 255 16.79 7.87 5.78
C SER A 255 16.78 6.71 4.77
N VAL A 256 16.00 6.86 3.69
CA VAL A 256 15.92 5.88 2.60
C VAL A 256 16.91 6.24 1.52
N LYS A 257 17.84 5.34 1.22
CA LYS A 257 18.84 5.53 0.17
C LYS A 257 18.43 4.77 -1.09
N PRO A 258 18.48 5.42 -2.29
CA PRO A 258 18.24 4.74 -3.55
C PRO A 258 19.33 3.70 -3.79
N ILE A 259 18.95 2.58 -4.42
CA ILE A 259 19.89 1.59 -4.97
C ILE A 259 19.55 1.40 -6.44
N ASP A 260 20.51 1.70 -7.30
CA ASP A 260 20.41 1.52 -8.73
C ASP A 260 21.73 0.90 -9.28
N ALA A 261 21.62 -0.19 -10.00
CA ALA A 261 22.76 -0.84 -10.67
C ALA A 261 23.00 -0.30 -12.10
N GLY A 262 22.21 0.69 -12.53
CA GLY A 262 22.22 1.19 -13.91
C GLY A 262 21.30 0.37 -14.82
N SER A 263 21.23 0.78 -16.09
CA SER A 263 20.44 0.10 -17.11
C SER A 263 21.12 -1.16 -17.59
N ASP A 264 20.32 -2.15 -17.99
CA ASP A 264 20.82 -3.32 -18.74
C ASP A 264 21.55 -2.88 -20.02
N MET A 265 22.63 -3.57 -20.35
CA MET A 265 23.43 -3.25 -21.53
C MET A 265 23.85 -4.51 -22.29
N ASP A 266 23.88 -4.39 -23.60
CA ASP A 266 24.46 -5.40 -24.49
C ASP A 266 25.94 -5.11 -24.76
N VAL A 267 26.81 -6.09 -24.60
CA VAL A 267 28.23 -5.94 -24.81
C VAL A 267 28.73 -6.98 -25.81
N CYS A 268 29.72 -6.59 -26.64
CA CYS A 268 30.38 -7.54 -27.57
C CYS A 268 31.43 -8.37 -26.83
N PRO A 269 31.60 -9.67 -27.15
CA PRO A 269 32.60 -10.53 -26.51
C PRO A 269 34.04 -10.05 -26.65
N THR A 270 34.30 -9.15 -27.59
CA THR A 270 35.64 -8.59 -27.87
C THR A 270 35.85 -7.20 -27.26
N GLN A 271 34.87 -6.72 -26.45
CA GLN A 271 34.98 -5.41 -25.81
C GLN A 271 36.02 -5.43 -24.70
N ASN A 272 36.77 -4.34 -24.53
CA ASN A 272 37.70 -4.19 -23.42
C ASN A 272 36.91 -4.14 -22.08
N PRO A 273 37.51 -4.59 -20.98
CA PRO A 273 36.89 -4.45 -19.64
C PRO A 273 36.49 -3.02 -19.34
N PHE A 274 35.35 -2.84 -18.68
CA PHE A 274 34.81 -1.54 -18.29
C PHE A 274 34.22 -1.59 -16.87
N ASN A 275 34.08 -0.43 -16.25
CA ASN A 275 33.49 -0.33 -14.90
C ASN A 275 31.98 -0.16 -14.98
N LEU A 276 31.25 -0.94 -14.18
CA LEU A 276 29.83 -0.74 -13.90
C LEU A 276 29.67 0.43 -12.92
N VAL A 277 28.61 1.21 -13.08
CA VAL A 277 28.31 2.35 -12.23
C VAL A 277 26.99 2.10 -11.51
N GLY A 278 27.02 2.13 -10.18
CA GLY A 278 25.82 1.98 -9.35
C GLY A 278 25.61 3.16 -8.40
N ILE A 279 24.42 3.34 -7.94
CA ILE A 279 24.01 4.37 -6.98
C ILE A 279 23.51 3.68 -5.70
N PRO A 280 23.96 4.11 -4.49
CA PRO A 280 25.04 5.06 -4.22
C PRO A 280 26.42 4.49 -4.58
N VAL A 281 27.37 5.37 -4.83
CA VAL A 281 28.76 4.94 -5.07
C VAL A 281 29.34 4.26 -3.83
N GLY A 282 30.27 3.33 -4.01
CA GLY A 282 30.93 2.62 -2.91
C GLY A 282 30.25 1.28 -2.53
N GLY A 283 29.24 0.86 -3.28
CA GLY A 283 28.69 -0.49 -3.20
C GLY A 283 29.65 -1.55 -3.72
N SER A 284 29.29 -2.83 -3.58
CA SER A 284 30.04 -3.96 -4.15
C SER A 284 29.23 -4.68 -5.20
N TRP A 285 29.93 -5.15 -6.25
CA TRP A 285 29.37 -5.91 -7.36
C TRP A 285 29.60 -7.40 -7.18
N THR A 286 28.62 -8.20 -7.55
CA THR A 286 28.73 -9.66 -7.56
C THR A 286 28.12 -10.22 -8.85
N GLY A 287 28.73 -11.25 -9.40
CA GLY A 287 28.27 -11.91 -10.63
C GLY A 287 29.39 -12.58 -11.38
N THR A 288 29.03 -13.35 -12.42
CA THR A 288 29.98 -13.89 -13.38
C THR A 288 30.65 -12.74 -14.12
N HIS A 289 31.97 -12.89 -14.43
CA HIS A 289 32.76 -11.87 -15.11
C HIS A 289 33.03 -10.56 -14.35
N ILE A 290 32.65 -10.45 -13.09
CA ILE A 290 33.09 -9.37 -12.23
C ILE A 290 34.49 -9.68 -11.71
N ILE A 291 35.51 -8.97 -12.22
CA ILE A 291 36.91 -9.13 -11.83
C ILE A 291 37.29 -8.26 -10.62
N ASN A 292 36.64 -7.14 -10.42
CA ASN A 292 36.85 -6.34 -9.22
C ASN A 292 35.49 -5.89 -8.64
N ARG A 293 35.21 -6.39 -7.46
CA ARG A 293 33.94 -6.14 -6.78
C ARG A 293 33.76 -4.71 -6.27
N LEU A 294 34.84 -4.01 -5.95
CA LEU A 294 34.78 -2.68 -5.36
C LEU A 294 34.52 -1.58 -6.39
N ASN A 295 35.03 -1.75 -7.60
CA ASN A 295 34.83 -0.79 -8.69
C ASN A 295 33.95 -1.31 -9.83
N GLY A 296 33.39 -2.51 -9.69
CA GLY A 296 32.51 -3.09 -10.70
C GLY A 296 33.21 -3.42 -12.02
N LEU A 297 34.52 -3.71 -12.03
CA LEU A 297 35.21 -4.03 -13.27
C LEU A 297 34.69 -5.35 -13.84
N PHE A 298 34.07 -5.26 -15.02
CA PHE A 298 33.47 -6.35 -15.78
C PHE A 298 34.37 -6.71 -17.00
N ASN A 299 34.51 -8.02 -17.29
CA ASN A 299 35.29 -8.52 -18.42
C ASN A 299 34.57 -9.68 -19.12
#